data_73be21ecb76b1358b95897822e1e63f7
#
_entry.id   73be21ecb76b1358b95897822e1e63f7
#
_cell.length_a   1.000
_cell.length_b   1.000
_cell.length_c   1.000
_cell.angle_alpha   90.00
_cell.angle_beta   90.00
_cell.angle_gamma   90.00
#
_symmetry.space_group_name_H-M   'P 1'
#
loop_
_entity.id
_entity.type
_entity.pdbx_description
1 polymer ?
#
loop_
_entity_poly.entity_id
_entity_poly.type
_entity_poly.pdbx_seq_one_letter_code
_entity_poly.pdbx_strand_id
1 'polypeptide(L)'
;MALPFLDTNVVLRHLLQDHSDHSRRASEFFSRIEHGELHVRIADSVVFEAVFMLSRLYKRSKRDIRDSLLPIVEMPGIVLPGKHRFREVFDLYVELNLSIVDAYHAVLMKHLRLREVVSFDRGLDRVSGIKRIEP
;
A
#
# COMPACT_ATOMS: atom_id res chain seq x y z
N MET A 1 -24.42 9.20 -1.32
CA MET A 1 -24.18 8.25 -2.42
C MET A 1 -22.94 7.41 -2.13
N ALA A 2 -23.00 6.16 -2.51
CA ALA A 2 -21.84 5.29 -2.37
C ALA A 2 -20.76 5.66 -3.39
N LEU A 3 -19.50 5.61 -2.96
CA LEU A 3 -18.37 5.84 -3.85
C LEU A 3 -18.10 4.59 -4.70
N PRO A 4 -17.63 4.76 -5.94
CA PRO A 4 -17.12 3.62 -6.70
C PRO A 4 -15.88 3.03 -6.05
N PHE A 5 -15.69 1.73 -6.21
CA PHE A 5 -14.49 1.04 -5.75
C PHE A 5 -13.47 0.98 -6.87
N LEU A 6 -12.23 1.33 -6.56
CA LEU A 6 -11.13 1.33 -7.52
C LEU A 6 -10.36 0.01 -7.42
N ASP A 7 -10.28 -0.69 -8.54
CA ASP A 7 -9.55 -1.95 -8.63
C ASP A 7 -8.06 -1.73 -8.86
N THR A 8 -7.26 -2.69 -8.44
CA THR A 8 -5.80 -2.64 -8.52
C THR A 8 -5.28 -2.42 -9.93
N ASN A 9 -5.90 -3.01 -10.95
CA ASN A 9 -5.40 -2.89 -12.31
C ASN A 9 -5.39 -1.45 -12.84
N VAL A 10 -6.32 -0.60 -12.39
CA VAL A 10 -6.33 0.81 -12.76
C VAL A 10 -5.13 1.53 -12.16
N VAL A 11 -4.79 1.23 -10.91
CA VAL A 11 -3.58 1.75 -10.26
C VAL A 11 -2.33 1.34 -11.05
N LEU A 12 -2.24 0.06 -11.40
CA LEU A 12 -1.07 -0.45 -12.13
C LEU A 12 -0.93 0.16 -13.52
N ARG A 13 -2.04 0.31 -14.27
CA ARG A 13 -1.98 0.93 -15.59
C ARG A 13 -1.49 2.38 -15.52
N HIS A 14 -1.91 3.10 -14.49
CA HIS A 14 -1.42 4.46 -14.27
C HIS A 14 0.08 4.48 -13.94
N LEU A 15 0.53 3.60 -13.05
CA LEU A 15 1.94 3.61 -12.61
C LEU A 15 2.90 3.09 -13.67
N LEU A 16 2.50 2.07 -14.43
CA LEU A 16 3.40 1.39 -15.36
C LEU A 16 3.46 2.03 -16.74
N GLN A 17 2.40 2.72 -17.16
CA GLN A 17 2.31 3.34 -18.49
C GLN A 17 2.62 2.35 -19.62
N ASP A 18 2.18 1.10 -19.46
CA ASP A 18 2.50 -0.01 -20.35
C ASP A 18 1.39 -0.38 -21.33
N HIS A 19 0.30 0.37 -21.33
CA HIS A 19 -0.84 0.17 -22.22
C HIS A 19 -1.33 1.52 -22.75
N SER A 20 -1.26 1.72 -24.07
CA SER A 20 -1.49 3.05 -24.65
C SER A 20 -2.87 3.65 -24.31
N ASP A 21 -3.93 2.87 -24.39
CA ASP A 21 -5.28 3.33 -24.07
C ASP A 21 -5.59 3.28 -22.58
N HIS A 22 -5.40 2.14 -21.93
CA HIS A 22 -5.75 1.96 -20.53
C HIS A 22 -4.91 2.85 -19.61
N SER A 23 -3.61 3.00 -19.89
CA SER A 23 -2.74 3.86 -19.07
C SER A 23 -3.13 5.33 -19.19
N ARG A 24 -3.47 5.79 -20.41
CA ARG A 24 -3.95 7.16 -20.64
C ARG A 24 -5.25 7.41 -19.86
N ARG A 25 -6.20 6.51 -19.97
CA ARG A 25 -7.50 6.64 -19.29
C ARG A 25 -7.36 6.56 -17.78
N ALA A 26 -6.49 5.67 -17.27
CA ALA A 26 -6.19 5.59 -15.85
C ALA A 26 -5.56 6.89 -15.33
N SER A 27 -4.60 7.45 -16.08
CA SER A 27 -3.94 8.70 -15.69
C SER A 27 -4.90 9.89 -15.70
N GLU A 28 -5.80 9.97 -16.67
CA GLU A 28 -6.86 10.98 -16.70
C GLU A 28 -7.78 10.85 -15.48
N PHE A 29 -8.12 9.61 -15.12
CA PHE A 29 -8.96 9.32 -13.95
C PHE A 29 -8.27 9.79 -12.67
N PHE A 30 -7.00 9.46 -12.46
CA PHE A 30 -6.23 9.91 -11.29
C PHE A 30 -6.06 11.43 -11.27
N SER A 31 -5.88 12.06 -12.41
CA SER A 31 -5.84 13.53 -12.48
C SER A 31 -7.13 14.16 -11.95
N ARG A 32 -8.28 13.60 -12.29
CA ARG A 32 -9.57 14.08 -11.77
C ARG A 32 -9.70 13.86 -10.27
N ILE A 33 -9.19 12.76 -9.75
CA ILE A 33 -9.13 12.53 -8.29
C ILE A 33 -8.24 13.59 -7.63
N GLU A 34 -7.07 13.82 -8.20
CA GLU A 34 -6.10 14.78 -7.66
C GLU A 34 -6.65 16.20 -7.63
N HIS A 35 -7.45 16.58 -8.64
CA HIS A 35 -8.09 17.89 -8.70
C HIS A 35 -9.39 17.99 -7.88
N GLY A 36 -9.75 16.95 -7.15
CA GLY A 36 -10.93 16.97 -6.29
C GLY A 36 -12.27 16.73 -7.00
N GLU A 37 -12.23 16.38 -8.28
CA GLU A 37 -13.45 16.13 -9.05
C GLU A 37 -14.09 14.78 -8.75
N LEU A 38 -13.28 13.80 -8.35
CA LEU A 38 -13.70 12.43 -8.10
C LEU A 38 -13.20 11.94 -6.77
N HIS A 39 -14.02 11.11 -6.12
CA HIS A 39 -13.64 10.36 -4.93
C HIS A 39 -13.91 8.89 -5.19
N VAL A 40 -12.98 8.03 -4.81
CA VAL A 40 -13.12 6.57 -4.97
C VAL A 40 -12.67 5.88 -3.69
N ARG A 41 -13.24 4.70 -3.46
CA ARG A 41 -12.87 3.85 -2.33
C ARG A 41 -11.87 2.79 -2.77
N ILE A 42 -10.87 2.54 -1.93
CA ILE A 42 -10.01 1.36 -2.07
C ILE A 42 -9.98 0.57 -0.76
N ALA A 43 -9.42 -0.63 -0.81
CA ALA A 43 -9.16 -1.44 0.37
C ALA A 43 -7.65 -1.61 0.56
N ASP A 44 -7.25 -1.99 1.78
CA ASP A 44 -5.85 -2.33 2.06
C ASP A 44 -5.30 -3.38 1.09
N SER A 45 -6.14 -4.33 0.69
CA SER A 45 -5.78 -5.38 -0.27
C SER A 45 -5.37 -4.83 -1.64
N VAL A 46 -5.90 -3.69 -2.07
CA VAL A 46 -5.50 -3.03 -3.31
C VAL A 46 -4.04 -2.57 -3.20
N VAL A 47 -3.68 -1.98 -2.07
CA VAL A 47 -2.29 -1.56 -1.81
C VAL A 47 -1.36 -2.76 -1.80
N PHE A 48 -1.71 -3.83 -1.07
CA PHE A 48 -0.87 -5.03 -0.96
C PHE A 48 -0.69 -5.72 -2.31
N GLU A 49 -1.75 -5.85 -3.09
CA GLU A 49 -1.68 -6.46 -4.40
C GLU A 49 -0.82 -5.63 -5.36
N ALA A 50 -0.97 -4.30 -5.34
CA ALA A 50 -0.14 -3.42 -6.15
C ALA A 50 1.34 -3.56 -5.80
N VAL A 51 1.69 -3.57 -4.50
CA VAL A 51 3.07 -3.78 -4.05
C VAL A 51 3.60 -5.12 -4.54
N PHE A 52 2.82 -6.18 -4.36
CA PHE A 52 3.20 -7.52 -4.75
C PHE A 52 3.49 -7.62 -6.25
N MET A 53 2.59 -7.08 -7.07
CA MET A 53 2.75 -7.13 -8.52
C MET A 53 3.93 -6.28 -9.00
N LEU A 54 4.09 -5.07 -8.48
CA LEU A 54 5.22 -4.19 -8.82
C LEU A 54 6.54 -4.82 -8.43
N SER A 55 6.60 -5.50 -7.31
CA SER A 55 7.81 -6.18 -6.83
C SER A 55 8.13 -7.43 -7.66
N ARG A 56 7.15 -8.32 -7.83
CA ARG A 56 7.36 -9.64 -8.42
C ARG A 56 7.39 -9.64 -9.94
N LEU A 57 6.40 -8.99 -10.56
CA LEU A 57 6.26 -9.04 -12.01
C LEU A 57 7.09 -7.95 -12.70
N TYR A 58 7.17 -6.77 -12.09
CA TYR A 58 7.83 -5.61 -12.70
C TYR A 58 9.17 -5.29 -12.07
N LYS A 59 9.57 -6.05 -11.05
CA LYS A 59 10.89 -6.00 -10.42
C LYS A 59 11.32 -4.60 -9.97
N ARG A 60 10.34 -3.83 -9.50
CA ARG A 60 10.59 -2.50 -8.93
C ARG A 60 11.21 -2.64 -7.55
N SER A 61 12.10 -1.70 -7.20
CA SER A 61 12.68 -1.66 -5.86
C SER A 61 11.63 -1.24 -4.83
N LYS A 62 11.88 -1.58 -3.58
CA LYS A 62 10.98 -1.19 -2.48
C LYS A 62 10.84 0.34 -2.39
N ARG A 63 11.93 1.07 -2.58
CA ARG A 63 11.92 2.52 -2.56
C ARG A 63 11.07 3.09 -3.70
N ASP A 64 11.21 2.56 -4.92
CA ASP A 64 10.41 2.99 -6.06
C ASP A 64 8.93 2.71 -5.85
N ILE A 65 8.61 1.54 -5.27
CA ILE A 65 7.22 1.17 -4.96
C ILE A 65 6.63 2.14 -3.95
N ARG A 66 7.33 2.43 -2.87
CA ARG A 66 6.87 3.43 -1.89
C ARG A 66 6.65 4.79 -2.54
N ASP A 67 7.64 5.27 -3.28
CA ASP A 67 7.61 6.61 -3.87
C ASP A 67 6.52 6.75 -4.93
N SER A 68 6.08 5.65 -5.53
CA SER A 68 5.00 5.63 -6.52
C SER A 68 3.61 5.45 -5.89
N LEU A 69 3.47 4.54 -4.92
CA LEU A 69 2.17 4.18 -4.35
C LEU A 69 1.71 5.09 -3.22
N LEU A 70 2.62 5.51 -2.34
CA LEU A 70 2.24 6.33 -1.19
C LEU A 70 1.55 7.63 -1.59
N PRO A 71 2.02 8.38 -2.61
CA PRO A 71 1.32 9.58 -3.05
C PRO A 71 -0.12 9.32 -3.51
N ILE A 72 -0.38 8.16 -4.12
CA ILE A 72 -1.73 7.77 -4.54
C ILE A 72 -2.62 7.53 -3.32
N VAL A 73 -2.13 6.74 -2.35
CA VAL A 73 -2.88 6.46 -1.11
C VAL A 73 -3.19 7.75 -0.36
N GLU A 74 -2.27 8.71 -0.38
CA GLU A 74 -2.41 9.97 0.34
C GLU A 74 -3.29 11.01 -0.36
N MET A 75 -3.70 10.77 -1.61
CA MET A 75 -4.62 11.68 -2.30
C MET A 75 -5.93 11.83 -1.51
N PRO A 76 -6.41 13.07 -1.26
CA PRO A 76 -7.67 13.26 -0.53
C PRO A 76 -8.87 12.54 -1.13
N GLY A 77 -8.91 12.41 -2.45
CA GLY A 77 -9.99 11.70 -3.15
C GLY A 77 -9.93 10.17 -3.08
N ILE A 78 -8.83 9.62 -2.60
CA ILE A 78 -8.71 8.18 -2.34
C ILE A 78 -9.20 7.92 -0.91
N VAL A 79 -10.33 7.25 -0.78
CA VAL A 79 -10.94 6.95 0.51
C VAL A 79 -10.50 5.56 0.97
N LEU A 80 -9.74 5.53 2.06
CA LEU A 80 -9.24 4.30 2.67
C LEU A 80 -9.17 4.52 4.19
N PRO A 81 -10.05 3.86 4.97
CA PRO A 81 -9.99 3.99 6.43
C PRO A 81 -8.62 3.57 6.97
N GLY A 82 -8.03 4.41 7.81
CA GLY A 82 -6.71 4.16 8.37
C GLY A 82 -5.55 4.44 7.43
N LYS A 83 -5.77 5.11 6.30
CA LYS A 83 -4.72 5.35 5.30
C LYS A 83 -3.53 6.15 5.82
N HIS A 84 -3.72 6.95 6.86
CA HIS A 84 -2.63 7.69 7.49
C HIS A 84 -1.52 6.78 8.05
N ARG A 85 -1.80 5.51 8.27
CA ARG A 85 -0.81 4.51 8.73
C ARG A 85 0.16 4.09 7.64
N PHE A 86 -0.23 4.25 6.38
CA PHE A 86 0.59 3.72 5.27
C PHE A 86 1.92 4.42 5.10
N ARG A 87 2.07 5.66 5.55
CA ARG A 87 3.38 6.31 5.54
C ARG A 87 4.38 5.53 6.40
N GLU A 88 4.01 5.18 7.62
CA GLU A 88 4.85 4.36 8.49
C GLU A 88 5.02 2.94 7.95
N VAL A 89 3.96 2.36 7.39
CA VAL A 89 4.01 1.02 6.76
C VAL A 89 5.07 0.99 5.65
N PHE A 90 5.05 1.96 4.74
CA PHE A 90 6.01 2.01 3.65
C PHE A 90 7.42 2.31 4.15
N ASP A 91 7.57 3.12 5.19
CA ASP A 91 8.88 3.38 5.77
C ASP A 91 9.50 2.09 6.34
N LEU A 92 8.73 1.30 7.08
CA LEU A 92 9.18 0.00 7.60
C LEU A 92 9.48 -0.99 6.46
N TYR A 93 8.65 -0.99 5.43
CA TYR A 93 8.84 -1.82 4.23
C TYR A 93 10.21 -1.57 3.59
N VAL A 94 10.59 -0.31 3.47
CA VAL A 94 11.88 0.09 2.88
C VAL A 94 13.03 -0.06 3.88
N GLU A 95 12.91 0.52 5.06
CA GLU A 95 14.03 0.67 6.01
C GLU A 95 14.39 -0.65 6.69
N LEU A 96 13.41 -1.46 7.07
CA LEU A 96 13.63 -2.75 7.72
C LEU A 96 13.59 -3.92 6.76
N ASN A 97 13.38 -3.67 5.48
CA ASN A 97 13.27 -4.71 4.46
C ASN A 97 12.24 -5.79 4.82
N LEU A 98 11.10 -5.37 5.34
CA LEU A 98 9.98 -6.25 5.64
C LEU A 98 9.15 -6.50 4.39
N SER A 99 8.36 -7.58 4.38
CA SER A 99 7.25 -7.67 3.42
C SER A 99 6.24 -6.55 3.72
N ILE A 100 5.45 -6.16 2.73
CA ILE A 100 4.45 -5.10 2.96
C ILE A 100 3.42 -5.53 4.01
N VAL A 101 3.06 -6.80 4.04
CA VAL A 101 2.09 -7.32 4.99
C VAL A 101 2.67 -7.32 6.41
N ASP A 102 3.94 -7.72 6.59
CA ASP A 102 4.60 -7.66 7.89
C ASP A 102 4.73 -6.21 8.36
N ALA A 103 5.09 -5.29 7.48
CA ALA A 103 5.16 -3.87 7.81
C ALA A 103 3.78 -3.35 8.26
N TYR A 104 2.73 -3.74 7.54
CA TYR A 104 1.36 -3.37 7.91
C TYR A 104 0.98 -3.94 9.28
N HIS A 105 1.28 -5.22 9.54
CA HIS A 105 1.00 -5.84 10.83
C HIS A 105 1.73 -5.15 11.97
N ALA A 106 2.99 -4.79 11.76
CA ALA A 106 3.77 -4.08 12.78
C ALA A 106 3.13 -2.74 13.16
N VAL A 107 2.70 -1.96 12.17
CA VAL A 107 2.03 -0.67 12.41
C VAL A 107 0.67 -0.88 13.06
N LEU A 108 -0.10 -1.87 12.60
CA LEU A 108 -1.40 -2.21 13.19
C LEU A 108 -1.25 -2.63 14.66
N MET A 109 -0.28 -3.48 14.97
CA MET A 109 0.01 -3.89 16.34
C MET A 109 0.32 -2.69 17.24
N LYS A 110 1.13 -1.76 16.74
CA LYS A 110 1.44 -0.52 17.47
C LYS A 110 0.19 0.28 17.79
N HIS A 111 -0.68 0.47 16.80
CA HIS A 111 -1.93 1.20 16.99
C HIS A 111 -2.91 0.49 17.94
N LEU A 112 -2.91 -0.83 17.93
CA LEU A 112 -3.72 -1.65 18.85
C LEU A 112 -3.04 -1.87 20.20
N ARG A 113 -1.82 -1.37 20.40
CA ARG A 113 -1.01 -1.56 21.61
C ARG A 113 -0.72 -3.03 21.91
N LEU A 114 -0.55 -3.82 20.85
CA LEU A 114 -0.15 -5.23 20.95
C LEU A 114 1.37 -5.34 20.82
N ARG A 115 1.96 -6.17 21.65
CA ARG A 115 3.42 -6.36 21.69
C ARG A 115 3.87 -7.76 21.33
N GLU A 116 2.96 -8.71 21.31
CA GLU A 116 3.28 -10.11 21.05
C GLU A 116 2.62 -10.57 19.76
N VAL A 117 3.37 -11.29 18.94
CA VAL A 117 2.87 -11.90 17.71
C VAL A 117 3.16 -13.39 17.74
N VAL A 118 2.14 -14.19 17.42
CA VAL A 118 2.29 -15.64 17.29
C VAL A 118 2.64 -15.93 15.83
N SER A 119 3.84 -16.44 15.57
CA SER A 119 4.30 -16.69 14.21
C SER A 119 5.52 -17.62 14.20
N PHE A 120 5.61 -18.43 13.16
CA PHE A 120 6.85 -19.16 12.84
C PHE A 120 7.82 -18.31 12.03
N ASP A 121 7.34 -17.26 11.35
CA ASP A 121 8.15 -16.37 10.53
C ASP A 121 8.88 -15.35 11.39
N ARG A 122 10.15 -15.12 11.09
CA ARG A 122 11.03 -14.21 11.83
C ARG A 122 11.02 -12.78 11.31
N GLY A 123 10.23 -12.47 10.29
CA GLY A 123 10.21 -11.13 9.70
C GLY A 123 10.02 -10.02 10.73
N LEU A 124 9.07 -10.19 11.66
CA LEU A 124 8.76 -9.19 12.68
C LEU A 124 9.80 -9.09 13.81
N ASP A 125 10.78 -10.01 13.88
CA ASP A 125 11.89 -9.89 14.83
C ASP A 125 12.73 -8.63 14.58
N ARG A 126 12.66 -8.05 13.38
CA ARG A 126 13.36 -6.82 13.03
C ARG A 126 12.71 -5.57 13.62
N VAL A 127 11.51 -5.69 14.14
CA VAL A 127 10.74 -4.55 14.65
C VAL A 127 10.94 -4.43 16.14
N SER A 128 11.48 -3.30 16.58
CA SER A 128 11.64 -3.02 18.02
C SER A 128 10.28 -2.98 18.71
N GLY A 129 10.20 -3.60 19.88
CA GLY A 129 8.97 -3.62 20.68
C GLY A 129 8.01 -4.75 20.35
N ILE A 130 8.30 -5.58 19.37
CA ILE A 130 7.51 -6.78 19.06
C ILE A 130 8.26 -8.02 19.55
N LYS A 131 7.55 -8.85 20.30
CA LYS A 131 8.05 -10.15 20.77
C LYS A 131 7.31 -11.24 20.00
N ARG A 132 8.07 -12.09 19.34
CA ARG A 132 7.51 -13.23 18.62
C ARG A 132 7.39 -14.43 19.56
N ILE A 133 6.27 -15.12 19.48
CA ILE A 133 5.97 -16.34 20.21
C ILE A 133 5.69 -17.43 19.18
N GLU A 134 6.37 -18.56 19.30
CA GLU A 134 6.03 -19.72 18.49
C GLU A 134 4.96 -20.54 19.17
N PRO A 135 3.94 -21.03 18.42
CA PRO A 135 2.88 -21.84 19.00
C PRO A 135 3.38 -23.22 19.43
#